data_db8a4253911e59630600349bde7bddcf
#
_entry.id   db8a4253911e59630600349bde7bddcf
#
_cell.length_a   1.000
_cell.length_b   1.000
_cell.length_c   1.000
_cell.angle_alpha   90.00
_cell.angle_beta   90.00
_cell.angle_gamma   90.00
#
_symmetry.space_group_name_H-M   'P 1'
#
loop_
_entity.id
_entity.type
_entity.pdbx_description
1 polymer ?
#
loop_
_entity_poly.entity_id
_entity_poly.type
_entity_poly.pdbx_seq_one_letter_code
_entity_poly.pdbx_strand_id
1 'polypeptide(L)'
;WQLEVIQSDWDSLVPGVQSGTFDAVIAGQSMTAERAEQVDFAGPYFYATIVCVTKADGKFANAASIADLAGGSCTAQIATIWYDQCLPQIKDAAIQTAAETAPAMLMALETDTVDFICTDMPTAQGAVAAYPNMKILDFSGTDGDFQFSDEVRAENVNIGVSVMKGNTLLKDKIDAVLSTMTPDDMNALMEQAI
;
A
#
# COMPACT_ATOMS: atom_id res chain seq x y z
N TRP A 1 -3.68 -12.04 27.22
CA TRP A 1 -3.71 -10.74 26.54
C TRP A 1 -5.14 -10.43 26.12
N GLN A 2 -5.48 -9.16 26.10
CA GLN A 2 -6.75 -8.66 25.60
C GLN A 2 -6.46 -7.82 24.36
N LEU A 3 -7.19 -8.05 23.26
CA LEU A 3 -7.07 -7.26 22.05
C LEU A 3 -7.99 -6.03 22.18
N GLU A 4 -7.41 -4.85 21.93
CA GLU A 4 -8.13 -3.61 21.70
C GLU A 4 -7.72 -3.06 20.34
N VAL A 5 -8.69 -2.78 19.47
CA VAL A 5 -8.43 -2.25 18.12
C VAL A 5 -8.73 -0.75 18.14
N ILE A 6 -7.69 0.05 17.80
CA ILE A 6 -7.76 1.51 17.76
C ILE A 6 -7.52 1.96 16.33
N GLN A 7 -8.43 2.75 15.78
CA GLN A 7 -8.23 3.42 14.49
C GLN A 7 -7.41 4.68 14.69
N SER A 8 -6.44 4.91 13.81
CA SER A 8 -5.54 6.06 13.88
C SER A 8 -5.15 6.55 12.47
N ASP A 9 -4.66 7.78 12.37
CA ASP A 9 -4.17 8.35 11.12
C ASP A 9 -2.86 7.67 10.70
N TRP A 10 -2.66 7.54 9.39
CA TRP A 10 -1.54 6.80 8.80
C TRP A 10 -0.17 7.28 9.30
N ASP A 11 0.07 8.56 9.30
CA ASP A 11 1.34 9.19 9.70
C ASP A 11 1.62 9.10 11.21
N SER A 12 0.59 8.80 12.03
CA SER A 12 0.72 8.58 13.47
C SER A 12 1.06 7.13 13.86
N LEU A 13 1.01 6.17 12.92
CA LEU A 13 1.15 4.74 13.23
C LEU A 13 2.55 4.40 13.76
N VAL A 14 3.61 4.73 13.02
CA VAL A 14 5.00 4.47 13.45
C VAL A 14 5.35 5.24 14.74
N PRO A 15 5.09 6.56 14.84
CA PRO A 15 5.29 7.28 16.09
C PRO A 15 4.52 6.70 17.28
N GLY A 16 3.31 6.21 17.05
CA GLY A 16 2.48 5.59 18.08
C GLY A 16 3.07 4.30 18.65
N VAL A 17 3.66 3.46 17.78
CA VAL A 17 4.40 2.27 18.22
C VAL A 17 5.68 2.66 18.97
N GLN A 18 6.44 3.63 18.47
CA GLN A 18 7.67 4.10 19.12
C GLN A 18 7.43 4.66 20.53
N SER A 19 6.32 5.39 20.71
CA SER A 19 5.95 5.96 22.02
C SER A 19 5.28 4.98 22.97
N GLY A 20 4.89 3.78 22.48
CA GLY A 20 4.13 2.81 23.25
C GLY A 20 2.64 3.17 23.41
N THR A 21 2.12 4.08 22.58
CA THR A 21 0.68 4.34 22.47
C THR A 21 -0.04 3.13 21.89
N PHE A 22 0.62 2.42 20.96
CA PHE A 22 0.19 1.14 20.40
C PHE A 22 1.24 0.08 20.70
N ASP A 23 0.82 -1.13 21.05
CA ASP A 23 1.72 -2.27 21.19
C ASP A 23 2.14 -2.83 19.82
N ALA A 24 1.23 -2.79 18.84
CA ALA A 24 1.46 -3.23 17.46
C ALA A 24 0.62 -2.44 16.48
N VAL A 25 1.05 -2.39 15.22
CA VAL A 25 0.29 -1.84 14.09
C VAL A 25 0.11 -2.91 13.02
N ILE A 26 -1.16 -3.13 12.62
CA ILE A 26 -1.57 -3.99 11.50
C ILE A 26 -2.41 -3.13 10.57
N ALA A 27 -1.78 -2.56 9.53
CA ALA A 27 -2.41 -1.52 8.72
C ALA A 27 -1.91 -1.49 7.26
N GLY A 28 -1.50 -2.63 6.71
CA GLY A 28 -1.00 -2.67 5.33
C GLY A 28 0.39 -2.02 5.16
N GLN A 29 1.19 -1.90 6.23
CA GLN A 29 2.50 -1.27 6.13
C GLN A 29 3.54 -2.17 5.47
N SER A 30 4.17 -1.67 4.39
CA SER A 30 5.35 -2.31 3.80
C SER A 30 6.52 -2.34 4.75
N MET A 31 7.25 -3.44 4.78
CA MET A 31 8.43 -3.67 5.64
C MET A 31 9.67 -3.02 5.03
N THR A 32 9.67 -1.69 4.86
CA THR A 32 10.79 -0.97 4.25
C THR A 32 11.98 -0.86 5.20
N ALA A 33 13.20 -0.76 4.63
CA ALA A 33 14.42 -0.55 5.41
C ALA A 33 14.34 0.70 6.29
N GLU A 34 13.79 1.80 5.76
CA GLU A 34 13.60 3.05 6.50
C GLU A 34 12.71 2.85 7.74
N ARG A 35 11.59 2.16 7.61
CA ARG A 35 10.70 1.85 8.74
C ARG A 35 11.37 0.89 9.72
N ALA A 36 12.15 -0.08 9.22
CA ALA A 36 12.89 -1.04 10.04
C ALA A 36 13.99 -0.39 10.90
N GLU A 37 14.44 0.82 10.58
CA GLU A 37 15.28 1.61 11.50
C GLU A 37 14.51 2.07 12.74
N GLN A 38 13.20 2.26 12.63
CA GLN A 38 12.35 2.88 13.64
C GLN A 38 11.55 1.87 14.47
N VAL A 39 11.15 0.76 13.87
CA VAL A 39 10.33 -0.31 14.48
C VAL A 39 10.92 -1.67 14.14
N ASP A 40 10.47 -2.73 14.83
CA ASP A 40 10.68 -4.10 14.37
C ASP A 40 9.42 -4.61 13.68
N PHE A 41 9.59 -5.48 12.68
CA PHE A 41 8.50 -6.10 11.96
C PHE A 41 8.38 -7.59 12.28
N ALA A 42 7.15 -8.05 12.46
CA ALA A 42 6.78 -9.46 12.39
C ALA A 42 6.08 -9.74 11.04
N GLY A 43 6.21 -10.94 10.54
CA GLY A 43 5.64 -11.35 9.26
C GLY A 43 6.67 -11.50 8.16
N PRO A 44 6.29 -11.38 6.87
CA PRO A 44 5.06 -10.72 6.38
C PRO A 44 3.78 -11.52 6.63
N TYR A 45 2.64 -10.80 6.65
CA TYR A 45 1.32 -11.41 6.70
C TYR A 45 0.55 -11.28 5.37
N PHE A 46 1.04 -10.49 4.46
CA PHE A 46 0.48 -10.32 3.10
C PHE A 46 1.56 -9.85 2.12
N TYR A 47 1.35 -10.13 0.83
CA TYR A 47 2.23 -9.69 -0.25
C TYR A 47 1.39 -8.82 -1.20
N ALA A 48 1.58 -7.51 -1.13
CA ALA A 48 0.81 -6.55 -1.91
C ALA A 48 1.43 -6.31 -3.29
N THR A 49 0.59 -6.33 -4.33
CA THR A 49 0.97 -5.90 -5.67
C THR A 49 0.75 -4.39 -5.80
N ILE A 50 1.69 -3.70 -6.45
CA ILE A 50 1.56 -2.27 -6.76
C ILE A 50 0.75 -2.13 -8.05
N VAL A 51 -0.28 -1.29 -8.01
CA VAL A 51 -1.19 -1.06 -9.13
C VAL A 51 -1.54 0.43 -9.27
N CYS A 52 -2.09 0.80 -10.43
CA CYS A 52 -2.77 2.07 -10.59
C CYS A 52 -4.28 1.87 -10.63
N VAL A 53 -5.04 2.93 -10.28
CA VAL A 53 -6.49 2.97 -10.45
C VAL A 53 -6.86 4.21 -11.24
N THR A 54 -7.74 4.06 -12.21
CA THR A 54 -8.29 5.14 -13.05
C THR A 54 -9.80 4.99 -13.17
N LYS A 55 -10.48 5.95 -13.77
CA LYS A 55 -11.89 5.78 -14.15
C LYS A 55 -12.03 4.85 -15.34
N ALA A 56 -13.05 4.00 -15.35
CA ALA A 56 -13.30 3.00 -16.38
C ALA A 56 -13.61 3.62 -17.76
N ASP A 57 -14.13 4.84 -17.80
CA ASP A 57 -14.37 5.66 -19.00
C ASP A 57 -13.34 6.78 -19.17
N GLY A 58 -12.31 6.82 -18.31
CA GLY A 58 -11.27 7.83 -18.32
C GLY A 58 -10.24 7.65 -19.42
N LYS A 59 -9.43 8.67 -19.62
CA LYS A 59 -8.36 8.76 -20.65
C LYS A 59 -7.42 7.55 -20.59
N PHE A 60 -7.15 7.02 -19.42
CA PHE A 60 -6.17 5.98 -19.17
C PHE A 60 -6.78 4.58 -18.95
N ALA A 61 -8.09 4.41 -19.17
CA ALA A 61 -8.78 3.15 -18.92
C ALA A 61 -8.21 1.92 -19.67
N ASN A 62 -7.47 2.13 -20.75
CA ASN A 62 -6.87 1.07 -21.56
C ASN A 62 -5.33 1.08 -21.51
N ALA A 63 -4.73 1.77 -20.52
CA ALA A 63 -3.29 1.72 -20.32
C ALA A 63 -2.84 0.28 -20.01
N ALA A 64 -1.79 -0.17 -20.68
CA ALA A 64 -1.19 -1.50 -20.53
C ALA A 64 0.23 -1.43 -19.92
N SER A 65 0.72 -0.21 -19.66
CA SER A 65 2.03 0.05 -19.08
C SER A 65 2.06 1.40 -18.37
N ILE A 66 3.07 1.64 -17.52
CA ILE A 66 3.30 2.97 -16.94
C ILE A 66 3.63 4.02 -18.01
N ALA A 67 4.16 3.60 -19.16
CA ALA A 67 4.44 4.51 -20.28
C ALA A 67 3.16 5.08 -20.89
N ASP A 68 2.06 4.34 -20.88
CA ASP A 68 0.76 4.79 -21.39
C ASP A 68 0.11 5.84 -20.48
N LEU A 69 0.58 5.99 -19.23
CA LEU A 69 0.12 6.99 -18.27
C LEU A 69 0.81 8.35 -18.43
N ALA A 70 1.72 8.46 -19.41
CA ALA A 70 2.53 9.66 -19.61
C ALA A 70 1.68 10.94 -19.76
N GLY A 71 2.10 12.00 -19.06
CA GLY A 71 1.45 13.31 -19.07
C GLY A 71 0.10 13.37 -18.32
N GLY A 72 -0.27 12.30 -17.61
CA GLY A 72 -1.49 12.31 -16.79
C GLY A 72 -1.28 12.99 -15.44
N SER A 73 -2.36 13.53 -14.87
CA SER A 73 -2.39 14.03 -13.50
C SER A 73 -2.59 12.87 -12.53
N CYS A 74 -1.81 12.86 -11.44
CA CYS A 74 -1.83 11.72 -10.52
C CYS A 74 -1.49 12.12 -9.09
N THR A 75 -1.86 11.25 -8.16
CA THR A 75 -1.45 11.32 -6.75
C THR A 75 -1.35 9.92 -6.15
N ALA A 76 -0.80 9.84 -4.95
CA ALA A 76 -0.81 8.67 -4.09
C ALA A 76 -0.82 9.11 -2.63
N GLN A 77 -0.91 8.16 -1.71
CA GLN A 77 -0.91 8.48 -0.28
C GLN A 77 0.49 8.93 0.17
N ILE A 78 0.52 9.90 1.08
CA ILE A 78 1.75 10.44 1.68
C ILE A 78 2.55 9.34 2.42
N ALA A 79 3.86 9.48 2.45
CA ALA A 79 4.78 8.55 3.11
C ALA A 79 4.65 7.09 2.62
N THR A 80 4.39 6.92 1.33
CA THR A 80 4.37 5.63 0.65
C THR A 80 5.32 5.62 -0.53
N ILE A 81 5.82 4.45 -0.89
CA ILE A 81 6.62 4.24 -2.10
C ILE A 81 5.85 4.60 -3.37
N TRP A 82 4.53 4.51 -3.32
CA TRP A 82 3.67 4.83 -4.47
C TRP A 82 3.86 6.28 -4.88
N TYR A 83 3.89 7.19 -3.90
CA TYR A 83 4.11 8.61 -4.14
C TYR A 83 5.59 8.92 -4.45
N ASP A 84 6.51 8.38 -3.62
CA ASP A 84 7.91 8.79 -3.64
C ASP A 84 8.74 8.09 -4.74
N GLN A 85 8.37 6.86 -5.13
CA GLN A 85 9.15 6.05 -6.05
C GLN A 85 8.38 5.60 -7.31
N CYS A 86 7.05 5.38 -7.25
CA CYS A 86 6.29 4.94 -8.40
C CYS A 86 5.90 6.10 -9.32
N LEU A 87 5.24 7.12 -8.78
CA LEU A 87 4.78 8.25 -9.61
C LEU A 87 5.91 8.95 -10.40
N PRO A 88 7.13 9.15 -9.84
CA PRO A 88 8.24 9.77 -10.57
C PRO A 88 8.74 8.96 -11.79
N GLN A 89 8.41 7.66 -11.88
CA GLN A 89 8.78 6.83 -13.03
C GLN A 89 7.87 7.08 -14.25
N ILE A 90 6.71 7.70 -14.04
CA ILE A 90 5.76 7.98 -15.11
C ILE A 90 6.18 9.27 -15.83
N LYS A 91 6.50 9.15 -17.11
CA LYS A 91 7.03 10.24 -17.90
C LYS A 91 6.06 11.43 -17.95
N ASP A 92 6.58 12.63 -17.66
CA ASP A 92 5.84 13.90 -17.72
C ASP A 92 4.54 13.91 -16.88
N ALA A 93 4.43 13.04 -15.85
CA ALA A 93 3.28 13.01 -14.97
C ALA A 93 3.12 14.33 -14.20
N ALA A 94 1.88 14.83 -14.14
CA ALA A 94 1.52 15.99 -13.32
C ALA A 94 1.19 15.53 -11.90
N ILE A 95 2.24 15.23 -11.09
CA ILE A 95 2.11 14.74 -9.73
C ILE A 95 1.52 15.83 -8.84
N GLN A 96 0.32 15.59 -8.30
CA GLN A 96 -0.37 16.48 -7.37
C GLN A 96 0.12 16.26 -5.94
N THR A 97 -0.28 17.13 -5.02
CA THR A 97 0.01 16.97 -3.59
C THR A 97 -0.42 15.58 -3.10
N ALA A 98 0.44 14.91 -2.32
CA ALA A 98 0.14 13.62 -1.74
C ALA A 98 -1.13 13.67 -0.87
N ALA A 99 -1.95 12.64 -0.97
CA ALA A 99 -3.15 12.52 -0.16
C ALA A 99 -2.79 12.05 1.27
N GLU A 100 -3.38 12.66 2.27
CA GLU A 100 -3.12 12.29 3.68
C GLU A 100 -3.71 10.91 4.03
N THR A 101 -4.79 10.51 3.38
CA THR A 101 -5.49 9.24 3.63
C THR A 101 -5.89 8.55 2.33
N ALA A 102 -6.07 7.22 2.37
CA ALA A 102 -6.59 6.48 1.22
C ALA A 102 -7.98 6.98 0.76
N PRO A 103 -8.97 7.27 1.64
CA PRO A 103 -10.22 7.90 1.21
C PRO A 103 -10.06 9.24 0.50
N ALA A 104 -9.12 10.10 0.94
CA ALA A 104 -8.85 11.37 0.27
C ALA A 104 -8.23 11.16 -1.12
N MET A 105 -7.34 10.17 -1.26
CA MET A 105 -6.77 9.76 -2.55
C MET A 105 -7.85 9.27 -3.52
N LEU A 106 -8.76 8.40 -3.07
CA LEU A 106 -9.88 7.91 -3.88
C LEU A 106 -10.84 9.04 -4.28
N MET A 107 -11.11 9.97 -3.37
CA MET A 107 -11.94 11.14 -3.65
C MET A 107 -11.32 12.05 -4.72
N ALA A 108 -9.99 12.21 -4.74
CA ALA A 108 -9.30 12.99 -5.77
C ALA A 108 -9.51 12.38 -7.17
N LEU A 109 -9.53 11.05 -7.29
CA LEU A 109 -9.86 10.35 -8.53
C LEU A 109 -11.35 10.47 -8.87
N GLU A 110 -12.22 10.28 -7.89
CA GLU A 110 -13.68 10.35 -8.11
C GLU A 110 -14.15 11.73 -8.60
N THR A 111 -13.52 12.79 -8.10
CA THR A 111 -13.86 14.18 -8.46
C THR A 111 -13.08 14.73 -9.67
N ASP A 112 -12.38 13.89 -10.43
CA ASP A 112 -11.55 14.28 -11.59
C ASP A 112 -10.45 15.31 -11.24
N THR A 113 -10.00 15.35 -9.99
CA THR A 113 -8.83 16.15 -9.58
C THR A 113 -7.54 15.54 -10.14
N VAL A 114 -7.52 14.22 -10.26
CA VAL A 114 -6.45 13.44 -10.90
C VAL A 114 -7.03 12.44 -11.90
N ASP A 115 -6.23 12.06 -12.89
CA ASP A 115 -6.59 11.07 -13.91
C ASP A 115 -6.41 9.63 -13.42
N PHE A 116 -5.43 9.42 -12.52
CA PHE A 116 -5.18 8.11 -11.89
C PHE A 116 -4.47 8.27 -10.55
N ILE A 117 -4.49 7.21 -9.77
CA ILE A 117 -3.77 7.07 -8.51
C ILE A 117 -2.88 5.83 -8.55
N CYS A 118 -1.82 5.80 -7.72
CA CYS A 118 -1.00 4.62 -7.49
C CYS A 118 -1.20 4.12 -6.06
N THR A 119 -1.39 2.81 -5.90
CA THR A 119 -1.68 2.18 -4.60
C THR A 119 -1.34 0.68 -4.62
N ASP A 120 -1.69 -0.06 -3.57
CA ASP A 120 -1.64 -1.52 -3.56
C ASP A 120 -2.94 -2.18 -4.05
N MET A 121 -2.86 -3.47 -4.36
CA MET A 121 -3.99 -4.24 -4.85
C MET A 121 -5.17 -4.28 -3.87
N PRO A 122 -5.00 -4.51 -2.54
CA PRO A 122 -6.12 -4.50 -1.60
C PRO A 122 -6.88 -3.18 -1.57
N THR A 123 -6.17 -2.05 -1.52
CA THR A 123 -6.78 -0.71 -1.58
C THR A 123 -7.51 -0.50 -2.92
N ALA A 124 -6.91 -0.94 -4.02
CA ALA A 124 -7.53 -0.84 -5.35
C ALA A 124 -8.80 -1.70 -5.47
N GLN A 125 -8.81 -2.90 -4.91
CA GLN A 125 -10.01 -3.77 -4.87
C GLN A 125 -11.12 -3.12 -4.05
N GLY A 126 -10.80 -2.59 -2.87
CA GLY A 126 -11.75 -1.81 -2.08
C GLY A 126 -12.29 -0.58 -2.83
N ALA A 127 -11.43 0.10 -3.61
CA ALA A 127 -11.82 1.24 -4.43
C ALA A 127 -12.86 0.85 -5.48
N VAL A 128 -12.63 -0.21 -6.27
CA VAL A 128 -13.58 -0.62 -7.32
C VAL A 128 -14.86 -1.24 -6.75
N ALA A 129 -14.82 -1.79 -5.54
CA ALA A 129 -16.01 -2.24 -4.84
C ALA A 129 -16.88 -1.06 -4.39
N ALA A 130 -16.26 0.03 -3.91
CA ALA A 130 -16.97 1.23 -3.45
C ALA A 130 -17.39 2.15 -4.62
N TYR A 131 -16.59 2.21 -5.69
CA TYR A 131 -16.78 3.07 -6.85
C TYR A 131 -16.76 2.24 -8.15
N PRO A 132 -17.93 1.75 -8.62
CA PRO A 132 -18.00 0.86 -9.79
C PRO A 132 -17.52 1.46 -11.12
N ASN A 133 -17.34 2.79 -11.17
CA ASN A 133 -16.76 3.51 -12.30
C ASN A 133 -15.21 3.54 -12.28
N MET A 134 -14.57 3.00 -11.24
CA MET A 134 -13.12 2.85 -11.17
C MET A 134 -12.67 1.54 -11.80
N LYS A 135 -11.43 1.53 -12.29
CA LYS A 135 -10.79 0.39 -12.94
C LYS A 135 -9.36 0.25 -12.46
N ILE A 136 -8.97 -0.97 -12.10
CA ILE A 136 -7.60 -1.32 -11.75
C ILE A 136 -6.77 -1.49 -13.03
N LEU A 137 -5.59 -0.94 -13.02
CA LEU A 137 -4.54 -1.12 -14.02
C LEU A 137 -3.39 -1.86 -13.34
N ASP A 138 -3.30 -3.15 -13.60
CA ASP A 138 -2.25 -4.02 -13.08
C ASP A 138 -1.21 -4.26 -14.17
N PHE A 139 0.00 -3.75 -13.95
CA PHE A 139 1.15 -3.91 -14.84
C PHE A 139 2.14 -4.94 -14.31
N SER A 140 1.86 -5.55 -13.16
CA SER A 140 2.77 -6.45 -12.47
C SER A 140 3.20 -7.63 -13.34
N GLY A 141 4.49 -7.94 -13.28
CA GLY A 141 5.07 -9.04 -14.05
C GLY A 141 5.19 -8.82 -15.56
N THR A 142 4.95 -7.58 -16.03
CA THR A 142 5.15 -7.18 -17.43
C THR A 142 6.36 -6.25 -17.57
N ASP A 143 6.87 -6.09 -18.79
CA ASP A 143 7.93 -5.10 -19.09
C ASP A 143 7.45 -3.64 -18.91
N GLY A 144 6.13 -3.45 -18.79
CA GLY A 144 5.49 -2.15 -18.60
C GLY A 144 5.26 -1.75 -17.15
N ASP A 145 5.75 -2.55 -16.19
CA ASP A 145 5.62 -2.33 -14.75
C ASP A 145 6.62 -1.29 -14.23
N PHE A 146 6.38 -0.82 -13.00
CA PHE A 146 7.33 -0.01 -12.22
C PHE A 146 8.65 -0.76 -12.03
N GLN A 147 9.76 -0.04 -12.17
CA GLN A 147 11.09 -0.61 -12.09
C GLN A 147 11.69 -0.39 -10.70
N PHE A 148 12.08 -1.49 -10.06
CA PHE A 148 12.76 -1.51 -8.77
C PHE A 148 13.89 -2.54 -8.82
N SER A 149 14.91 -2.38 -7.96
CA SER A 149 15.79 -3.51 -7.65
C SER A 149 15.00 -4.63 -6.99
N ASP A 150 15.49 -5.86 -7.07
CA ASP A 150 14.81 -7.00 -6.44
C ASP A 150 14.63 -6.80 -4.93
N GLU A 151 15.62 -6.16 -4.27
CA GLU A 151 15.58 -5.83 -2.84
C GLU A 151 14.45 -4.84 -2.53
N VAL A 152 14.41 -3.72 -3.25
CA VAL A 152 13.38 -2.68 -3.07
C VAL A 152 11.98 -3.24 -3.39
N ARG A 153 11.86 -4.07 -4.43
CA ARG A 153 10.59 -4.73 -4.74
C ARG A 153 10.13 -5.65 -3.62
N ALA A 154 11.03 -6.46 -3.06
CA ALA A 154 10.71 -7.35 -1.94
C ALA A 154 10.27 -6.56 -0.70
N GLU A 155 10.97 -5.48 -0.32
CA GLU A 155 10.59 -4.61 0.79
C GLU A 155 9.20 -3.99 0.60
N ASN A 156 8.85 -3.62 -0.62
CA ASN A 156 7.63 -2.90 -0.92
C ASN A 156 6.37 -3.78 -0.98
N VAL A 157 6.52 -5.04 -1.37
CA VAL A 157 5.40 -6.00 -1.43
C VAL A 157 5.18 -6.73 -0.11
N ASN A 158 6.19 -6.81 0.76
CA ASN A 158 6.09 -7.47 2.05
C ASN A 158 5.34 -6.58 3.05
N ILE A 159 4.16 -6.98 3.44
CA ILE A 159 3.32 -6.27 4.41
C ILE A 159 3.45 -6.94 5.78
N GLY A 160 3.90 -6.18 6.78
CA GLY A 160 4.19 -6.70 8.11
C GLY A 160 3.45 -6.02 9.25
N VAL A 161 3.58 -6.63 10.42
CA VAL A 161 3.10 -6.06 11.68
C VAL A 161 4.25 -5.33 12.34
N SER A 162 4.14 -4.01 12.53
CA SER A 162 5.16 -3.26 13.24
C SER A 162 4.92 -3.29 14.75
N VAL A 163 6.01 -3.48 15.50
CA VAL A 163 6.06 -3.46 16.96
C VAL A 163 7.19 -2.54 17.42
N MET A 164 7.15 -2.11 18.68
CA MET A 164 8.21 -1.26 19.23
C MET A 164 9.58 -1.94 19.08
N LYS A 165 10.57 -1.16 18.68
CA LYS A 165 11.95 -1.61 18.51
C LYS A 165 12.46 -2.33 19.76
N GLY A 166 12.93 -3.57 19.61
CA GLY A 166 13.42 -4.41 20.70
C GLY A 166 12.33 -5.16 21.46
N ASN A 167 11.05 -5.04 21.12
CA ASN A 167 9.98 -5.85 21.70
C ASN A 167 9.92 -7.25 21.06
N THR A 168 10.98 -8.03 21.32
CA THR A 168 11.14 -9.38 20.74
C THR A 168 10.05 -10.34 21.21
N LEU A 169 9.55 -10.18 22.45
CA LEU A 169 8.51 -11.06 22.98
C LEU A 169 7.23 -10.99 22.14
N LEU A 170 6.76 -9.78 21.83
CA LEU A 170 5.53 -9.60 21.04
C LEU A 170 5.78 -10.01 19.58
N LYS A 171 6.91 -9.59 19.01
CA LYS A 171 7.32 -9.97 17.65
C LYS A 171 7.32 -11.50 17.49
N ASP A 172 8.03 -12.23 18.35
CA ASP A 172 8.17 -13.68 18.23
C ASP A 172 6.81 -14.40 18.38
N LYS A 173 5.90 -13.86 19.18
CA LYS A 173 4.53 -14.41 19.30
C LYS A 173 3.70 -14.21 18.04
N ILE A 174 3.83 -13.06 17.41
CA ILE A 174 3.16 -12.77 16.13
C ILE A 174 3.76 -13.66 15.04
N ASP A 175 5.09 -13.72 14.92
CA ASP A 175 5.79 -14.54 13.95
C ASP A 175 5.44 -16.04 14.10
N ALA A 176 5.32 -16.53 15.33
CA ALA A 176 4.93 -17.92 15.60
C ALA A 176 3.53 -18.25 15.05
N VAL A 177 2.59 -17.29 15.05
CA VAL A 177 1.27 -17.46 14.45
C VAL A 177 1.35 -17.34 12.93
N LEU A 178 1.98 -16.28 12.42
CA LEU A 178 2.05 -16.03 10.97
C LEU A 178 2.79 -17.15 10.22
N SER A 179 3.81 -17.77 10.84
CA SER A 179 4.54 -18.90 10.25
C SER A 179 3.70 -20.17 10.07
N THR A 180 2.54 -20.25 10.69
CA THR A 180 1.59 -21.36 10.48
C THR A 180 0.63 -21.13 9.30
N MET A 181 0.62 -19.94 8.73
CA MET A 181 -0.25 -19.54 7.63
C MET A 181 0.47 -19.68 6.29
N THR A 182 -0.22 -20.22 5.32
CA THR A 182 0.25 -20.25 3.93
C THR A 182 -0.11 -18.94 3.21
N PRO A 183 0.53 -18.60 2.06
CA PRO A 183 0.08 -17.48 1.23
C PRO A 183 -1.40 -17.59 0.81
N ASP A 184 -1.90 -18.79 0.58
CA ASP A 184 -3.32 -19.01 0.24
C ASP A 184 -4.25 -18.68 1.42
N ASP A 185 -3.86 -19.03 2.65
CA ASP A 185 -4.62 -18.65 3.86
C ASP A 185 -4.66 -17.12 4.01
N MET A 186 -3.54 -16.44 3.78
CA MET A 186 -3.44 -14.97 3.86
C MET A 186 -4.32 -14.32 2.79
N ASN A 187 -4.28 -14.81 1.54
CA ASN A 187 -5.12 -14.31 0.45
C ASN A 187 -6.60 -14.52 0.75
N ALA A 188 -7.00 -15.71 1.25
CA ALA A 188 -8.39 -15.99 1.61
C ALA A 188 -8.93 -15.07 2.73
N LEU A 189 -8.08 -14.68 3.68
CA LEU A 189 -8.46 -13.70 4.70
C LEU A 189 -8.59 -12.29 4.11
N MET A 190 -7.71 -11.91 3.21
CA MET A 190 -7.79 -10.61 2.53
C MET A 190 -9.06 -10.51 1.68
N GLU A 191 -9.42 -11.55 0.92
CA GLU A 191 -10.67 -11.61 0.14
C GLU A 191 -11.93 -11.46 1.02
N GLN A 192 -11.87 -11.90 2.27
CA GLN A 192 -12.98 -11.74 3.22
C GLN A 192 -13.04 -10.33 3.83
N ALA A 193 -11.93 -9.62 3.83
CA ALA A 193 -11.81 -8.28 4.42
C ALA A 193 -12.21 -7.15 3.44
N ILE A 194 -12.21 -7.43 2.13
CA ILE A 194 -12.62 -6.53 1.04
C ILE A 194 -14.12 -6.68 0.78
#